data_e02c536ca0fc18f0e450fc43dcc97329
#
_entry.id   e02c536ca0fc18f0e450fc43dcc97329
#
_cell.length_a   1.000
_cell.length_b   1.000
_cell.length_c   1.000
_cell.angle_alpha   90.00
_cell.angle_beta   90.00
_cell.angle_gamma   90.00
#
_symmetry.space_group_name_H-M   'P 1'
#
loop_
_entity.id
_entity.type
_entity.pdbx_description
1 polymer ?
#
loop_
_entity_poly.entity_id
_entity_poly.type
_entity_poly.pdbx_seq_one_letter_code
_entity_poly.pdbx_strand_id
1 'polypeptide(L)'
;MKLYRSLDRYKQRSVDTLMESMIENDMLAFREQCVAAFTRLGHDELPVSAGTGMPLTDTFDREYVFLRNSRSVCRADTIITVTGDSMLPTFRDGDELLVEYTPEIEVGEIGIFVVAGEGFVKEYQPDGLHSHNPKYKTIRPVQDDNFRCVGRVLDVITEDMLATPRELAVLNEIYSSKRDN
;
A
#
# COMPACT_ATOMS: atom_id res chain seq x y z
N MET A 1 15.49 -35.08 -23.80
CA MET A 1 16.68 -35.62 -23.10
C MET A 1 17.60 -36.57 -23.92
N LYS A 2 17.06 -37.37 -24.86
CA LYS A 2 17.93 -38.29 -25.68
C LYS A 2 18.92 -37.52 -26.58
N LEU A 3 18.51 -36.43 -27.21
CA LEU A 3 19.34 -35.67 -28.14
C LEU A 3 20.54 -35.02 -27.47
N TYR A 4 20.37 -34.40 -26.29
CA TYR A 4 21.44 -33.77 -25.51
C TYR A 4 22.55 -34.78 -25.11
N ARG A 5 22.17 -36.00 -24.71
CA ARG A 5 23.12 -37.05 -24.33
C ARG A 5 23.91 -37.61 -25.49
N SER A 6 23.48 -37.40 -26.75
CA SER A 6 24.20 -37.82 -27.95
C SER A 6 25.25 -36.81 -28.44
N LEU A 7 25.30 -35.63 -27.86
CA LEU A 7 26.27 -34.60 -28.20
C LEU A 7 27.63 -34.90 -27.52
N ASP A 8 28.72 -34.47 -28.20
CA ASP A 8 30.03 -34.44 -27.57
C ASP A 8 30.12 -33.41 -26.44
N ARG A 9 31.12 -33.53 -25.58
CA ARG A 9 31.29 -32.66 -24.40
C ARG A 9 31.36 -31.15 -24.71
N TYR A 10 31.94 -30.81 -25.87
CA TYR A 10 32.04 -29.41 -26.28
C TYR A 10 30.64 -28.83 -26.60
N LYS A 11 29.86 -29.57 -27.40
CA LYS A 11 28.49 -29.16 -27.74
C LYS A 11 27.57 -29.19 -26.54
N GLN A 12 27.73 -30.14 -25.60
CA GLN A 12 26.97 -30.12 -24.35
C GLN A 12 27.24 -28.85 -23.55
N ARG A 13 28.49 -28.43 -23.35
CA ARG A 13 28.85 -27.17 -22.70
C ARG A 13 28.24 -25.95 -23.41
N SER A 14 28.27 -25.92 -24.74
CA SER A 14 27.67 -24.80 -25.47
C SER A 14 26.17 -24.71 -25.29
N VAL A 15 25.47 -25.86 -25.21
CA VAL A 15 24.04 -25.92 -24.91
C VAL A 15 23.77 -25.46 -23.46
N ASP A 16 24.57 -25.92 -22.50
CA ASP A 16 24.43 -25.55 -21.11
C ASP A 16 24.59 -24.03 -20.92
N THR A 17 25.65 -23.44 -21.48
CA THR A 17 25.90 -22.00 -21.44
C THR A 17 24.74 -21.20 -22.08
N LEU A 18 24.22 -21.70 -23.22
CA LEU A 18 23.09 -21.04 -23.87
C LEU A 18 21.82 -21.11 -22.98
N MET A 19 21.56 -22.28 -22.40
CA MET A 19 20.40 -22.45 -21.50
C MET A 19 20.52 -21.56 -20.24
N GLU A 20 21.70 -21.49 -19.64
CA GLU A 20 21.99 -20.61 -18.50
C GLU A 20 21.73 -19.14 -18.88
N SER A 21 22.27 -18.68 -20.00
CA SER A 21 22.03 -17.30 -20.48
C SER A 21 20.56 -17.00 -20.77
N MET A 22 19.81 -17.97 -21.32
CA MET A 22 18.36 -17.79 -21.52
C MET A 22 17.61 -17.68 -20.20
N ILE A 23 17.94 -18.52 -19.23
CA ILE A 23 17.33 -18.48 -17.88
C ILE A 23 17.63 -17.14 -17.19
N GLU A 24 18.88 -16.66 -17.26
CA GLU A 24 19.28 -15.37 -16.69
C GLU A 24 18.52 -14.21 -17.35
N ASN A 25 18.38 -14.22 -18.67
CA ASN A 25 17.62 -13.19 -19.39
C ASN A 25 16.12 -13.22 -19.03
N ASP A 26 15.52 -14.40 -18.92
CA ASP A 26 14.12 -14.54 -18.51
C ASP A 26 13.90 -14.05 -17.07
N MET A 27 14.84 -14.35 -16.18
CA MET A 27 14.81 -13.86 -14.80
C MET A 27 14.96 -12.35 -14.73
N LEU A 28 15.86 -11.76 -15.54
CA LEU A 28 16.05 -10.32 -15.59
C LEU A 28 14.77 -9.63 -16.09
N ALA A 29 14.18 -10.12 -17.19
CA ALA A 29 12.93 -9.60 -17.72
C ALA A 29 11.79 -9.69 -16.72
N PHE A 30 11.68 -10.78 -15.97
CA PHE A 30 10.68 -10.94 -14.92
C PHE A 30 10.90 -9.93 -13.75
N ARG A 31 12.16 -9.69 -13.35
CA ARG A 31 12.50 -8.68 -12.33
C ARG A 31 12.09 -7.28 -12.78
N GLU A 32 12.41 -6.89 -13.99
CA GLU A 32 12.01 -5.59 -14.56
C GLU A 32 10.48 -5.44 -14.62
N GLN A 33 9.79 -6.50 -15.03
CA GLN A 33 8.32 -6.52 -15.04
C GLN A 33 7.73 -6.35 -13.65
N CYS A 34 8.28 -7.01 -12.62
CA CYS A 34 7.83 -6.84 -11.23
C CYS A 34 8.02 -5.39 -10.76
N VAL A 35 9.19 -4.79 -11.01
CA VAL A 35 9.46 -3.39 -10.60
C VAL A 35 8.48 -2.42 -11.28
N ALA A 36 8.17 -2.65 -12.55
CA ALA A 36 7.26 -1.79 -13.30
C ALA A 36 5.77 -1.98 -12.92
N ALA A 37 5.40 -3.15 -12.41
CA ALA A 37 4.01 -3.53 -12.16
C ALA A 37 3.54 -3.23 -10.73
N PHE A 38 4.46 -2.96 -9.80
CA PHE A 38 4.12 -2.81 -8.37
C PHE A 38 4.63 -1.51 -7.78
N THR A 39 3.81 -0.93 -6.90
CA THR A 39 4.17 0.16 -6.01
C THR A 39 4.37 -0.39 -4.59
N ARG A 40 5.39 0.10 -3.90
CA ARG A 40 5.66 -0.21 -2.49
C ARG A 40 5.08 0.90 -1.62
N LEU A 41 4.10 0.58 -0.78
CA LEU A 41 3.49 1.51 0.18
C LEU A 41 3.76 1.05 1.61
N GLY A 42 3.97 2.02 2.51
CA GLY A 42 4.11 1.79 3.94
C GLY A 42 2.79 1.94 4.68
N HIS A 43 2.68 1.26 5.82
CA HIS A 43 1.60 1.48 6.77
C HIS A 43 1.92 2.67 7.66
N ASP A 44 0.95 3.56 7.82
CA ASP A 44 0.96 4.60 8.84
C ASP A 44 -0.12 4.31 9.88
N GLU A 45 0.17 4.61 11.13
CA GLU A 45 -0.84 4.59 12.18
C GLU A 45 -1.74 5.81 12.01
N LEU A 46 -3.04 5.65 12.35
CA LEU A 46 -3.92 6.81 12.49
C LEU A 46 -3.28 7.78 13.47
N PRO A 47 -3.15 9.07 13.13
CA PRO A 47 -2.50 10.04 13.99
C PRO A 47 -3.32 10.21 15.28
N VAL A 48 -2.90 9.52 16.34
CA VAL A 48 -3.40 9.68 17.69
C VAL A 48 -2.51 10.70 18.38
N SER A 49 -3.06 11.87 18.62
CA SER A 49 -2.48 13.00 19.36
C SER A 49 -0.98 13.26 19.25
N ALA A 50 -0.60 14.29 18.50
CA ALA A 50 0.44 15.22 18.92
C ALA A 50 0.34 16.51 18.11
N GLY A 51 0.21 17.60 18.77
CA GLY A 51 0.05 18.95 18.21
C GLY A 51 1.24 19.55 17.50
N THR A 52 2.05 18.78 16.82
CA THR A 52 3.14 19.28 15.99
C THR A 52 3.39 18.30 14.88
N GLY A 53 3.11 18.71 13.64
CA GLY A 53 3.50 18.08 12.39
C GLY A 53 3.68 16.57 12.40
N MET A 54 3.15 15.87 11.38
CA MET A 54 3.49 14.47 11.21
C MET A 54 4.99 14.29 11.41
N PRO A 55 5.47 13.48 12.37
CA PRO A 55 6.84 13.06 12.30
C PRO A 55 6.94 12.16 11.08
N LEU A 56 7.59 12.65 10.03
CA LEU A 56 8.28 11.78 9.08
C LEU A 56 9.41 11.10 9.88
N THR A 57 9.03 10.24 10.80
CA THR A 57 10.00 9.36 11.42
C THR A 57 10.32 8.33 10.34
N ASP A 58 11.52 8.46 9.77
CA ASP A 58 12.28 7.36 9.19
C ASP A 58 12.50 6.31 10.31
N THR A 59 11.43 5.72 10.80
CA THR A 59 11.53 4.59 11.71
C THR A 59 11.74 3.35 10.87
N PHE A 60 12.85 2.69 11.11
CA PHE A 60 13.38 1.51 10.42
C PHE A 60 12.45 0.27 10.45
N ASP A 61 11.25 0.36 11.01
CA ASP A 61 10.29 -0.73 11.21
C ASP A 61 8.96 -0.53 10.48
N ARG A 62 8.90 0.33 9.45
CA ARG A 62 7.68 0.42 8.64
C ARG A 62 7.43 -0.90 7.92
N GLU A 63 6.28 -1.49 8.16
CA GLU A 63 5.77 -2.60 7.37
C GLU A 63 5.39 -2.06 5.99
N TYR A 64 5.87 -2.73 4.93
CA TYR A 64 5.62 -2.32 3.55
C TYR A 64 4.90 -3.43 2.81
N VAL A 65 3.97 -3.01 1.97
CA VAL A 65 3.22 -3.90 1.08
C VAL A 65 3.52 -3.54 -0.37
N PHE A 66 3.63 -4.55 -1.23
CA PHE A 66 3.75 -4.37 -2.67
C PHE A 66 2.37 -4.57 -3.32
N LEU A 67 1.85 -3.50 -3.90
CA LEU A 67 0.54 -3.46 -4.52
C LEU A 67 0.67 -3.30 -6.03
N ARG A 68 -0.11 -4.07 -6.77
CA ARG A 68 -0.20 -3.98 -8.22
C ARG A 68 -0.69 -2.60 -8.63
N ASN A 69 0.01 -1.98 -9.56
CA ASN A 69 -0.29 -0.63 -10.01
C ASN A 69 -1.72 -0.51 -10.53
N SER A 70 -2.45 0.42 -9.96
CA SER A 70 -3.76 0.89 -10.37
C SER A 70 -3.80 2.42 -10.23
N ARG A 71 -4.90 3.06 -10.67
CA ARG A 71 -5.05 4.49 -10.47
C ARG A 71 -5.04 4.88 -8.99
N SER A 72 -5.70 4.09 -8.13
CA SER A 72 -5.75 4.33 -6.69
C SER A 72 -4.38 4.09 -6.04
N VAL A 73 -3.72 2.97 -6.36
CA VAL A 73 -2.38 2.62 -5.82
C VAL A 73 -1.32 3.67 -6.19
N CYS A 74 -1.32 4.14 -7.44
CA CYS A 74 -0.33 5.13 -7.91
C CYS A 74 -0.53 6.55 -7.33
N ARG A 75 -1.71 6.82 -6.75
CA ARG A 75 -2.03 8.10 -6.08
C ARG A 75 -1.88 8.02 -4.58
N ALA A 76 -1.90 6.82 -4.02
CA ALA A 76 -1.81 6.64 -2.58
C ALA A 76 -0.41 6.97 -2.06
N ASP A 77 -0.38 7.67 -0.93
CA ASP A 77 0.85 7.99 -0.20
C ASP A 77 1.12 6.97 0.91
N THR A 78 0.05 6.37 1.45
CA THR A 78 0.13 5.45 2.59
C THR A 78 -1.04 4.48 2.65
N ILE A 79 -0.90 3.49 3.55
CA ILE A 79 -1.94 2.55 3.94
C ILE A 79 -2.32 2.85 5.39
N ILE A 80 -3.63 2.89 5.68
CA ILE A 80 -4.15 3.05 7.04
C ILE A 80 -5.13 1.92 7.33
N THR A 81 -4.95 1.26 8.47
CA THR A 81 -5.85 0.19 8.93
C THR A 81 -7.07 0.77 9.64
N VAL A 82 -8.25 0.30 9.26
CA VAL A 82 -9.53 0.66 9.91
C VAL A 82 -9.60 0.00 11.30
N THR A 83 -9.95 0.78 12.30
CA THR A 83 -10.22 0.29 13.65
C THR A 83 -11.67 0.56 14.03
N GLY A 84 -12.38 -0.49 14.43
CA GLY A 84 -13.77 -0.42 14.87
C GLY A 84 -14.78 -0.57 13.73
N ASP A 85 -16.06 -0.36 14.06
CA ASP A 85 -17.20 -0.67 13.18
C ASP A 85 -17.98 0.57 12.72
N SER A 86 -17.46 1.76 12.93
CA SER A 86 -18.18 3.01 12.66
C SER A 86 -18.48 3.26 11.17
N MET A 87 -17.70 2.63 10.27
CA MET A 87 -17.87 2.77 8.81
C MET A 87 -18.57 1.56 8.17
N LEU A 88 -19.13 0.64 8.96
CA LEU A 88 -19.96 -0.44 8.42
C LEU A 88 -21.21 0.11 7.73
N PRO A 89 -21.65 -0.50 6.61
CA PRO A 89 -21.11 -1.70 5.97
C PRO A 89 -19.95 -1.43 5.00
N THR A 90 -19.53 -0.20 4.80
CA THR A 90 -18.56 0.21 3.78
C THR A 90 -17.16 -0.31 4.09
N PHE A 91 -16.68 -0.11 5.31
CA PHE A 91 -15.41 -0.66 5.78
C PHE A 91 -15.61 -1.44 7.07
N ARG A 92 -14.85 -2.51 7.22
CA ARG A 92 -14.81 -3.38 8.40
C ARG A 92 -13.58 -3.11 9.24
N ASP A 93 -13.62 -3.52 10.50
CA ASP A 93 -12.45 -3.57 11.35
C ASP A 93 -11.35 -4.44 10.72
N GLY A 94 -10.13 -3.91 10.63
CA GLY A 94 -8.98 -4.55 9.99
C GLY A 94 -8.86 -4.31 8.49
N ASP A 95 -9.82 -3.67 7.82
CA ASP A 95 -9.66 -3.29 6.41
C ASP A 95 -8.49 -2.29 6.25
N GLU A 96 -7.71 -2.48 5.20
CA GLU A 96 -6.58 -1.60 4.85
C GLU A 96 -6.98 -0.63 3.75
N LEU A 97 -6.84 0.66 4.01
CA LEU A 97 -7.26 1.73 3.11
C LEU A 97 -6.06 2.38 2.42
N LEU A 98 -6.17 2.58 1.11
CA LEU A 98 -5.27 3.44 0.34
C LEU A 98 -5.62 4.91 0.58
N VAL A 99 -4.68 5.68 1.08
CA VAL A 99 -4.89 7.08 1.46
C VAL A 99 -3.94 8.01 0.71
N GLU A 100 -4.51 9.05 0.12
CA GLU A 100 -3.77 10.19 -0.46
C GLU A 100 -3.75 11.33 0.58
N TYR A 101 -2.57 11.82 0.92
CA TYR A 101 -2.45 12.96 1.83
C TYR A 101 -2.97 14.23 1.17
N THR A 102 -4.00 14.79 1.76
CA THR A 102 -4.57 16.08 1.34
C THR A 102 -5.24 16.77 2.53
N PRO A 103 -5.10 18.08 2.68
CA PRO A 103 -5.78 18.82 3.73
C PRO A 103 -7.27 19.05 3.43
N GLU A 104 -7.72 18.80 2.20
CA GLU A 104 -9.08 19.09 1.75
C GLU A 104 -9.64 17.93 0.94
N ILE A 105 -10.90 17.61 1.20
CA ILE A 105 -11.69 16.64 0.43
C ILE A 105 -13.06 17.21 0.11
N GLU A 106 -13.72 16.64 -0.88
CA GLU A 106 -15.03 17.08 -1.31
C GLU A 106 -16.16 16.48 -0.44
N VAL A 107 -17.33 17.15 -0.47
CA VAL A 107 -18.53 16.65 0.19
C VAL A 107 -18.92 15.28 -0.36
N GLY A 108 -19.14 14.31 0.51
CA GLY A 108 -19.45 12.93 0.16
C GLY A 108 -18.21 12.04 0.02
N GLU A 109 -17.00 12.58 0.07
CA GLU A 109 -15.79 11.77 0.10
C GLU A 109 -15.51 11.24 1.51
N ILE A 110 -14.86 10.08 1.57
CA ILE A 110 -14.39 9.50 2.83
C ILE A 110 -12.96 9.94 3.06
N GLY A 111 -12.67 10.40 4.25
CA GLY A 111 -11.34 10.88 4.62
C GLY A 111 -10.90 10.41 5.99
N ILE A 112 -9.63 10.70 6.24
CA ILE A 112 -8.97 10.55 7.52
C ILE A 112 -8.97 11.92 8.22
N PHE A 113 -9.53 12.00 9.40
CA PHE A 113 -9.66 13.24 10.16
C PHE A 113 -9.06 13.10 11.55
N VAL A 114 -8.51 14.17 12.05
CA VAL A 114 -8.15 14.31 13.47
C VAL A 114 -9.11 15.31 14.11
N VAL A 115 -9.74 14.89 15.21
CA VAL A 115 -10.64 15.72 16.02
C VAL A 115 -10.26 15.52 17.47
N ALA A 116 -9.97 16.60 18.18
CA ALA A 116 -9.55 16.58 19.59
C ALA A 116 -8.35 15.63 19.87
N GLY A 117 -7.49 15.43 18.87
CA GLY A 117 -6.33 14.55 18.98
C GLY A 117 -6.59 13.07 18.64
N GLU A 118 -7.81 12.68 18.32
CA GLU A 118 -8.17 11.33 17.94
C GLU A 118 -8.34 11.23 16.41
N GLY A 119 -7.91 10.09 15.82
CA GLY A 119 -8.02 9.81 14.39
C GLY A 119 -9.33 9.11 14.04
N PHE A 120 -9.98 9.54 12.96
CA PHE A 120 -11.25 8.99 12.49
C PHE A 120 -11.27 8.79 10.99
N VAL A 121 -11.85 7.67 10.56
CA VAL A 121 -12.30 7.46 9.18
C VAL A 121 -13.77 7.83 9.09
N LYS A 122 -14.14 8.84 8.31
CA LYS A 122 -15.53 9.33 8.19
C LYS A 122 -15.80 9.88 6.80
N GLU A 123 -17.09 9.91 6.44
CA GLU A 123 -17.56 10.66 5.28
C GLU A 123 -17.71 12.15 5.63
N TYR A 124 -17.16 13.01 4.77
CA TYR A 124 -17.27 14.46 4.96
C TYR A 124 -18.60 14.96 4.43
N GLN A 125 -19.37 15.63 5.27
CA GLN A 125 -20.65 16.28 4.92
C GLN A 125 -20.67 17.71 5.45
N PRO A 126 -21.51 18.61 4.88
CA PRO A 126 -21.57 20.02 5.28
C PRO A 126 -21.96 20.21 6.75
N ASP A 127 -22.66 19.26 7.35
CA ASP A 127 -23.12 19.31 8.75
C ASP A 127 -22.20 18.54 9.71
N GLY A 128 -21.08 17.98 9.23
CA GLY A 128 -20.09 17.27 10.04
C GLY A 128 -19.53 15.99 9.41
N LEU A 129 -18.88 15.20 10.23
CA LEU A 129 -18.29 13.92 9.85
C LEU A 129 -19.26 12.79 10.14
N HIS A 130 -19.65 12.08 9.10
CA HIS A 130 -20.65 11.03 9.17
C HIS A 130 -20.04 9.64 9.25
N SER A 131 -20.59 8.83 10.13
CA SER A 131 -20.36 7.38 10.17
C SER A 131 -21.37 6.69 9.26
N HIS A 132 -20.95 5.66 8.55
CA HIS A 132 -21.88 4.82 7.76
C HIS A 132 -22.70 3.87 8.65
N ASN A 133 -22.18 3.54 9.83
CA ASN A 133 -22.92 2.78 10.82
C ASN A 133 -23.87 3.70 11.59
N PRO A 134 -25.21 3.49 11.50
CA PRO A 134 -26.20 4.39 12.11
C PRO A 134 -26.20 4.40 13.65
N LYS A 135 -25.46 3.50 14.28
CA LYS A 135 -25.25 3.50 15.73
C LYS A 135 -24.42 4.69 16.20
N TYR A 136 -23.64 5.29 15.31
CA TYR A 136 -22.72 6.39 15.63
C TYR A 136 -23.33 7.73 15.24
N LYS A 137 -23.17 8.71 16.11
CA LYS A 137 -23.63 10.07 15.85
C LYS A 137 -22.65 10.82 14.95
N THR A 138 -23.16 11.78 14.19
CA THR A 138 -22.36 12.74 13.45
C THR A 138 -21.43 13.50 14.38
N ILE A 139 -20.14 13.54 14.05
CA ILE A 139 -19.15 14.36 14.76
C ILE A 139 -19.21 15.76 14.13
N ARG A 140 -19.45 16.78 14.97
CA ARG A 140 -19.43 18.18 14.56
C ARG A 140 -18.28 18.88 15.25
N PRO A 141 -17.11 18.98 14.57
CA PRO A 141 -15.96 19.63 15.19
C PRO A 141 -16.27 21.08 15.55
N VAL A 142 -15.82 21.50 16.72
CA VAL A 142 -15.88 22.89 17.17
C VAL A 142 -14.51 23.57 17.03
N GLN A 143 -14.45 24.90 17.10
CA GLN A 143 -13.22 25.67 16.83
C GLN A 143 -11.98 25.25 17.65
N ASP A 144 -12.18 24.65 18.83
CA ASP A 144 -11.11 24.26 19.75
C ASP A 144 -10.67 22.77 19.58
N ASP A 145 -11.30 22.01 18.69
CA ASP A 145 -11.07 20.57 18.55
C ASP A 145 -9.79 20.19 17.77
N ASN A 146 -8.95 21.15 17.39
CA ASN A 146 -7.81 20.89 16.50
C ASN A 146 -8.20 20.05 15.27
N PHE A 147 -9.36 20.35 14.70
CA PHE A 147 -9.89 19.63 13.56
C PHE A 147 -9.01 19.80 12.34
N ARG A 148 -8.62 18.68 11.72
CA ARG A 148 -7.92 18.69 10.44
C ARG A 148 -8.26 17.46 9.60
N CYS A 149 -8.31 17.64 8.30
CA CYS A 149 -8.23 16.54 7.34
C CYS A 149 -6.77 16.13 7.17
N VAL A 150 -6.50 14.83 7.19
CA VAL A 150 -5.17 14.26 6.98
C VAL A 150 -5.05 13.73 5.56
N GLY A 151 -6.12 13.13 5.05
CA GLY A 151 -6.10 12.53 3.73
C GLY A 151 -7.46 12.03 3.26
N ARG A 152 -7.50 11.73 1.97
CA ARG A 152 -8.64 11.15 1.27
C ARG A 152 -8.46 9.65 1.16
N VAL A 153 -9.50 8.88 1.44
CA VAL A 153 -9.54 7.45 1.15
C VAL A 153 -9.79 7.26 -0.35
N LEU A 154 -8.90 6.54 -1.01
CA LEU A 154 -8.99 6.27 -2.45
C LEU A 154 -9.66 4.95 -2.75
N ASP A 155 -9.32 3.91 -1.95
CA ASP A 155 -9.80 2.56 -2.15
C ASP A 155 -9.54 1.69 -0.91
N VAL A 156 -10.06 0.47 -0.89
CA VAL A 156 -9.72 -0.58 0.07
C VAL A 156 -8.83 -1.61 -0.61
N ILE A 157 -7.79 -2.08 0.09
CA ILE A 157 -6.89 -3.10 -0.44
C ILE A 157 -7.62 -4.44 -0.50
N THR A 158 -7.54 -5.10 -1.65
CA THR A 158 -8.11 -6.43 -1.90
C THR A 158 -7.01 -7.42 -2.26
N GLU A 159 -7.27 -8.74 -2.11
CA GLU A 159 -6.27 -9.77 -2.35
C GLU A 159 -5.67 -9.75 -3.77
N ASP A 160 -6.46 -9.35 -4.77
CA ASP A 160 -6.01 -9.24 -6.17
C ASP A 160 -5.04 -8.08 -6.42
N MET A 161 -4.99 -7.11 -5.52
CA MET A 161 -3.99 -6.04 -5.54
C MET A 161 -2.63 -6.49 -5.01
N LEU A 162 -2.55 -7.56 -4.23
CA LEU A 162 -1.32 -8.02 -3.60
C LEU A 162 -0.40 -8.72 -4.61
N ALA A 163 0.91 -8.63 -4.36
CA ALA A 163 1.90 -9.41 -5.10
C ALA A 163 1.76 -10.90 -4.77
N THR A 164 1.82 -11.74 -5.81
CA THR A 164 1.89 -13.19 -5.62
C THR A 164 3.16 -13.60 -4.87
N PRO A 165 3.22 -14.79 -4.24
CA PRO A 165 4.44 -15.23 -3.53
C PRO A 165 5.72 -15.20 -4.37
N ARG A 166 5.61 -15.48 -5.68
CA ARG A 166 6.74 -15.43 -6.61
C ARG A 166 7.18 -13.99 -6.89
N GLU A 167 6.26 -13.09 -7.15
CA GLU A 167 6.52 -11.65 -7.36
C GLU A 167 7.10 -11.03 -6.08
N LEU A 168 6.50 -11.35 -4.92
CA LEU A 168 6.93 -10.86 -3.62
C LEU A 168 8.38 -11.27 -3.29
N ALA A 169 8.77 -12.51 -3.59
CA ALA A 169 10.14 -12.98 -3.39
C ALA A 169 11.15 -12.14 -4.20
N VAL A 170 10.84 -11.86 -5.47
CA VAL A 170 11.69 -11.03 -6.34
C VAL A 170 11.73 -9.58 -5.86
N LEU A 171 10.58 -9.00 -5.52
CA LEU A 171 10.49 -7.63 -5.02
C LEU A 171 11.27 -7.46 -3.71
N ASN A 172 11.14 -8.37 -2.76
CA ASN A 172 11.88 -8.33 -1.51
C ASN A 172 13.39 -8.41 -1.73
N GLU A 173 13.87 -9.26 -2.63
CA GLU A 173 15.30 -9.34 -2.99
C GLU A 173 15.80 -8.00 -3.54
N ILE A 174 15.06 -7.38 -4.46
CA ILE A 174 15.43 -6.10 -5.09
C ILE A 174 15.50 -4.98 -4.05
N TYR A 175 14.50 -4.91 -3.15
CA TYR A 175 14.42 -3.81 -2.18
C TYR A 175 15.30 -4.03 -0.94
N SER A 176 15.68 -5.27 -0.60
CA SER A 176 16.68 -5.55 0.44
C SER A 176 18.08 -5.15 0.00
N SER A 177 18.46 -5.42 -1.24
CA SER A 177 19.78 -5.07 -1.78
C SER A 177 20.01 -3.55 -1.91
N LYS A 178 18.95 -2.73 -1.87
CA LYS A 178 19.03 -1.26 -1.88
C LYS A 178 19.24 -0.63 -0.49
N ARG A 179 19.10 -1.42 0.60
CA ARG A 179 19.33 -0.94 1.98
C ARG A 179 20.79 -1.00 2.39
N ASP A 180 21.62 -1.80 1.69
CA ASP A 180 23.03 -2.04 2.04
C ASP A 180 24.00 -1.16 1.26
N ASN A 181 23.52 -0.19 0.49
CA ASN A 181 24.29 0.81 -0.25
C ASN A 181 23.88 2.24 0.17
#